data_d04ae8c4de79668673179974daa05522
#
_entry.id   d04ae8c4de79668673179974daa05522
#
_cell.length_a   1.000
_cell.length_b   1.000
_cell.length_c   1.000
_cell.angle_alpha   90.00
_cell.angle_beta   90.00
_cell.angle_gamma   90.00
#
_symmetry.space_group_name_H-M   'P 1'
#
loop_
_entity.id
_entity.type
_entity.pdbx_description
1 polymer ?
#
loop_
_entity_poly.entity_id
_entity_poly.type
_entity_poly.pdbx_seq_one_letter_code
_entity_poly.pdbx_strand_id
1 'polypeptide(L)'
;MNVTLPEKNKINKRRIIIYSIAIFACILAIVVVIGIQILGNDVVDNFFGVSKITKKTEEEENRLKANFDTLFQNQLENNSSCEVKKIDKNKDIVYTNYENTDKSANNYEMNVNLPYINIKNQSVQDYNENIKNIFQAKAEEVLKSTNSNVIYTVKYEAYIENNILSLIIYSDLKQDASAQRIIIQTFNFNLETNKELTLEDIIKIYELDEKTVQDKIDNEIKTEEKKAEDLKALGYNVFTRDTKSDMYKIKNATEFFVHNNNLYIIYAYGNDKLTSERDIVVT
;
A
#
# COMPACT_ATOMS: atom_id res chain seq x y z
N MET A 1 -60.14 -18.30 66.46
CA MET A 1 -59.15 -17.33 65.96
C MET A 1 -58.38 -18.00 64.83
N ASN A 2 -58.83 -17.80 63.57
CA ASN A 2 -58.21 -18.45 62.39
C ASN A 2 -57.11 -17.53 61.89
N VAL A 3 -55.89 -17.95 62.04
CA VAL A 3 -54.71 -17.25 61.49
C VAL A 3 -54.52 -17.73 60.04
N THR A 4 -54.85 -16.91 59.07
CA THR A 4 -54.54 -17.16 57.63
C THR A 4 -53.07 -16.85 57.39
N LEU A 5 -52.30 -17.88 57.01
CA LEU A 5 -50.91 -17.72 56.55
C LEU A 5 -50.87 -17.00 55.20
N PRO A 6 -49.92 -16.09 54.97
CA PRO A 6 -49.83 -15.34 53.74
C PRO A 6 -49.48 -16.27 52.55
N GLU A 7 -50.18 -16.12 51.44
CA GLU A 7 -49.95 -16.83 50.18
C GLU A 7 -48.52 -16.60 49.67
N LYS A 8 -47.80 -17.69 49.44
CA LYS A 8 -46.49 -17.68 48.82
C LYS A 8 -46.60 -17.12 47.39
N ASN A 9 -46.14 -15.91 47.18
CA ASN A 9 -46.02 -15.29 45.86
C ASN A 9 -45.39 -16.28 44.86
N LYS A 10 -46.17 -16.80 43.92
CA LYS A 10 -45.66 -17.66 42.81
C LYS A 10 -44.77 -16.79 41.94
N ILE A 11 -43.45 -16.91 42.10
CA ILE A 11 -42.48 -16.25 41.26
C ILE A 11 -42.66 -16.69 39.82
N ASN A 12 -43.03 -15.75 38.94
CA ASN A 12 -43.30 -16.03 37.54
C ASN A 12 -41.99 -16.35 36.81
N LYS A 13 -41.70 -17.62 36.60
CA LYS A 13 -40.45 -18.14 35.97
C LYS A 13 -40.16 -17.44 34.64
N ARG A 14 -41.20 -17.07 33.85
CA ARG A 14 -40.99 -16.34 32.59
C ARG A 14 -40.40 -14.93 32.81
N ARG A 15 -40.80 -14.22 33.85
CA ARG A 15 -40.28 -12.89 34.19
C ARG A 15 -38.82 -13.00 34.66
N ILE A 16 -38.48 -14.02 35.45
CA ILE A 16 -37.11 -14.24 35.87
C ILE A 16 -36.20 -14.49 34.67
N ILE A 17 -36.61 -15.31 33.70
CA ILE A 17 -35.85 -15.59 32.48
C ILE A 17 -35.64 -14.32 31.67
N ILE A 18 -36.68 -13.51 31.48
CA ILE A 18 -36.60 -12.24 30.75
C ILE A 18 -35.65 -11.26 31.42
N TYR A 19 -35.71 -11.12 32.75
CA TYR A 19 -34.79 -10.25 33.49
C TYR A 19 -33.36 -10.76 33.46
N SER A 20 -33.17 -12.09 33.54
CA SER A 20 -31.83 -12.69 33.43
C SER A 20 -31.19 -12.44 32.07
N ILE A 21 -31.96 -12.54 30.99
CA ILE A 21 -31.50 -12.24 29.62
C ILE A 21 -31.17 -10.75 29.49
N ALA A 22 -32.04 -9.85 30.02
CA ALA A 22 -31.78 -8.42 29.97
C ALA A 22 -30.51 -8.01 30.77
N ILE A 23 -30.34 -8.58 31.97
CA ILE A 23 -29.13 -8.34 32.78
C ILE A 23 -27.89 -8.86 32.09
N PHE A 24 -27.95 -10.04 31.49
CA PHE A 24 -26.82 -10.61 30.74
C PHE A 24 -26.47 -9.74 29.51
N ALA A 25 -27.45 -9.25 28.76
CA ALA A 25 -27.23 -8.31 27.66
C ALA A 25 -26.60 -6.99 28.12
N CYS A 26 -27.04 -6.44 29.26
CA CYS A 26 -26.42 -5.23 29.84
C CYS A 26 -24.98 -5.47 30.27
N ILE A 27 -24.68 -6.61 30.91
CA ILE A 27 -23.31 -6.97 31.31
C ILE A 27 -22.42 -7.10 30.07
N LEU A 28 -22.90 -7.75 29.01
CA LEU A 28 -22.20 -7.92 27.75
C LEU A 28 -21.90 -6.56 27.10
N ALA A 29 -22.87 -5.64 27.07
CA ALA A 29 -22.68 -4.28 26.58
C ALA A 29 -21.61 -3.50 27.40
N ILE A 30 -21.62 -3.62 28.73
CA ILE A 30 -20.65 -2.98 29.61
C ILE A 30 -19.26 -3.57 29.36
N VAL A 31 -19.11 -4.88 29.19
CA VAL A 31 -17.82 -5.54 28.91
C VAL A 31 -17.27 -5.06 27.57
N VAL A 32 -18.12 -4.92 26.55
CA VAL A 32 -17.71 -4.37 25.26
C VAL A 32 -17.23 -2.93 25.38
N VAL A 33 -17.98 -2.06 26.08
CA VAL A 33 -17.60 -0.66 26.29
C VAL A 33 -16.28 -0.54 27.09
N ILE A 34 -16.13 -1.32 28.16
CA ILE A 34 -14.89 -1.35 28.93
C ILE A 34 -13.73 -1.91 28.10
N GLY A 35 -13.99 -2.96 27.29
CA GLY A 35 -13.03 -3.52 26.34
C GLY A 35 -12.52 -2.47 25.36
N ILE A 36 -13.39 -1.68 24.77
CA ILE A 36 -13.04 -0.57 23.85
C ILE A 36 -12.20 0.49 24.59
N GLN A 37 -12.56 0.84 25.84
CA GLN A 37 -11.84 1.86 26.62
C GLN A 37 -10.45 1.41 27.09
N ILE A 38 -10.27 0.14 27.41
CA ILE A 38 -9.01 -0.41 27.94
C ILE A 38 -8.05 -0.86 26.82
N LEU A 39 -8.59 -1.47 25.76
CA LEU A 39 -7.80 -2.08 24.68
C LEU A 39 -7.63 -1.16 23.45
N GLY A 40 -8.33 -0.02 23.45
CA GLY A 40 -8.39 0.88 22.29
C GLY A 40 -9.29 0.38 21.17
N ASN A 41 -9.59 1.28 20.23
CA ASN A 41 -10.43 0.97 19.06
C ASN A 41 -9.78 -0.11 18.16
N ASP A 42 -8.46 -0.17 18.13
CA ASP A 42 -7.69 -1.07 17.27
C ASP A 42 -8.01 -2.56 17.48
N VAL A 43 -8.33 -2.98 18.72
CA VAL A 43 -8.69 -4.38 19.02
C VAL A 43 -10.11 -4.70 18.54
N VAL A 44 -11.00 -3.73 18.62
CA VAL A 44 -12.39 -3.90 18.16
C VAL A 44 -12.44 -3.93 16.63
N ASP A 45 -11.68 -3.06 15.98
CA ASP A 45 -11.58 -3.00 14.52
C ASP A 45 -10.97 -4.30 13.96
N ASN A 46 -9.93 -4.84 14.61
CA ASN A 46 -9.36 -6.15 14.26
C ASN A 46 -10.34 -7.32 14.47
N PHE A 47 -11.22 -7.26 15.49
CA PHE A 47 -12.21 -8.29 15.75
C PHE A 47 -13.35 -8.27 14.72
N PHE A 48 -13.73 -7.10 14.23
CA PHE A 48 -14.73 -6.93 13.18
C PHE A 48 -14.15 -6.95 11.75
N GLY A 49 -12.84 -7.18 11.60
CA GLY A 49 -12.17 -7.34 10.31
C GLY A 49 -12.02 -6.04 9.51
N VAL A 50 -12.18 -4.88 10.15
CA VAL A 50 -11.95 -3.57 9.52
C VAL A 50 -10.57 -3.08 9.94
N SER A 51 -9.60 -3.21 9.07
CA SER A 51 -8.29 -2.58 9.25
C SER A 51 -8.40 -1.07 9.02
N LYS A 52 -7.91 -0.27 9.95
CA LYS A 52 -7.85 1.19 9.82
C LYS A 52 -6.40 1.66 9.72
N ILE A 53 -6.17 2.67 8.91
CA ILE A 53 -4.90 3.39 8.93
C ILE A 53 -4.87 4.23 10.22
N THR A 54 -3.96 3.90 11.13
CA THR A 54 -3.85 4.58 12.43
C THR A 54 -2.81 5.70 12.34
N LYS A 55 -3.05 6.79 13.10
CA LYS A 55 -2.09 7.89 13.17
C LYS A 55 -0.77 7.40 13.77
N LYS A 56 0.33 7.65 13.07
CA LYS A 56 1.69 7.25 13.46
C LYS A 56 2.48 8.39 14.07
N THR A 57 3.50 8.03 14.82
CA THR A 57 4.52 8.97 15.28
C THR A 57 5.49 9.28 14.11
N GLU A 58 6.15 10.43 14.16
CA GLU A 58 7.17 10.81 13.17
C GLU A 58 8.32 9.77 13.08
N GLU A 59 8.67 9.15 14.21
CA GLU A 59 9.70 8.10 14.25
C GLU A 59 9.25 6.84 13.49
N GLU A 60 7.99 6.44 13.65
CA GLU A 60 7.41 5.30 12.92
C GLU A 60 7.33 5.58 11.42
N GLU A 61 6.90 6.78 11.03
CA GLU A 61 6.87 7.21 9.63
C GLU A 61 8.27 7.16 9.00
N ASN A 62 9.27 7.73 9.68
CA ASN A 62 10.65 7.71 9.20
C ASN A 62 11.22 6.30 9.09
N ARG A 63 10.87 5.40 10.02
CA ARG A 63 11.24 3.98 9.95
C ARG A 63 10.61 3.29 8.75
N LEU A 64 9.33 3.53 8.48
CA LEU A 64 8.62 2.95 7.33
C LEU A 64 9.21 3.46 6.00
N LYS A 65 9.55 4.75 5.90
CA LYS A 65 10.24 5.32 4.73
C LYS A 65 11.61 4.68 4.52
N ALA A 66 12.41 4.56 5.58
CA ALA A 66 13.75 3.95 5.51
C ALA A 66 13.69 2.47 5.10
N ASN A 67 12.62 1.78 5.46
CA ASN A 67 12.41 0.36 5.15
C ASN A 67 11.65 0.12 3.84
N PHE A 68 11.31 1.17 3.09
CA PHE A 68 10.52 1.02 1.84
C PHE A 68 11.14 0.01 0.87
N ASP A 69 12.46 0.04 0.68
CA ASP A 69 13.15 -0.88 -0.23
C ASP A 69 13.10 -2.33 0.23
N THR A 70 12.91 -2.57 1.52
CA THR A 70 12.79 -3.94 2.05
C THR A 70 11.53 -4.64 1.58
N LEU A 71 10.50 -3.90 1.14
CA LEU A 71 9.29 -4.47 0.54
C LEU A 71 9.63 -5.34 -0.67
N PHE A 72 10.72 -5.03 -1.38
CA PHE A 72 11.13 -5.72 -2.61
C PHE A 72 12.32 -6.66 -2.42
N GLN A 73 12.91 -6.76 -1.22
CA GLN A 73 14.14 -7.55 -0.99
C GLN A 73 13.89 -9.06 -1.02
N ASN A 74 12.77 -9.51 -0.46
CA ASN A 74 12.44 -10.93 -0.39
C ASN A 74 12.24 -11.57 -1.76
N GLN A 75 11.97 -10.80 -2.79
CA GLN A 75 11.81 -11.28 -4.16
C GLN A 75 13.14 -11.65 -4.82
N LEU A 76 14.25 -11.06 -4.40
CA LEU A 76 15.59 -11.36 -4.97
C LEU A 76 16.08 -12.75 -4.57
N GLU A 77 15.68 -13.24 -3.39
CA GLU A 77 16.19 -14.50 -2.85
C GLU A 77 15.30 -15.70 -3.21
N ASN A 78 14.00 -15.52 -3.45
CA ASN A 78 13.04 -16.64 -3.52
C ASN A 78 12.17 -16.70 -4.78
N ASN A 79 12.24 -15.78 -5.73
CA ASN A 79 11.33 -15.67 -6.90
C ASN A 79 9.83 -15.73 -6.53
N SER A 80 9.47 -15.52 -5.28
CA SER A 80 8.10 -15.53 -4.81
C SER A 80 7.69 -14.11 -4.44
N SER A 81 7.14 -13.44 -5.41
CA SER A 81 6.50 -12.15 -5.22
C SER A 81 5.07 -12.37 -4.79
N CYS A 82 4.66 -11.83 -3.72
CA CYS A 82 3.27 -11.62 -3.38
C CYS A 82 2.71 -12.39 -2.19
N GLU A 83 2.37 -11.68 -1.15
CA GLU A 83 1.42 -12.12 -0.12
C GLU A 83 -0.06 -12.03 -0.59
N VAL A 84 -0.35 -12.25 -1.85
CA VAL A 84 -1.72 -12.45 -2.29
C VAL A 84 -2.14 -13.84 -1.85
N LYS A 85 -3.26 -13.98 -1.16
CA LYS A 85 -3.84 -15.29 -0.83
C LYS A 85 -3.99 -16.07 -2.12
N LYS A 86 -3.13 -17.07 -2.35
CA LYS A 86 -3.25 -18.02 -3.46
C LYS A 86 -4.51 -18.82 -3.23
N ILE A 87 -5.56 -18.49 -3.96
CA ILE A 87 -6.84 -19.21 -3.85
C ILE A 87 -6.82 -20.44 -4.74
N ASP A 88 -6.19 -20.38 -5.88
CA ASP A 88 -6.00 -21.47 -6.86
C ASP A 88 -5.18 -20.89 -8.02
N LYS A 89 -4.25 -21.66 -8.61
CA LYS A 89 -3.38 -21.18 -9.72
C LYS A 89 -4.14 -20.59 -10.90
N ASN A 90 -5.37 -21.03 -11.14
CA ASN A 90 -6.23 -20.51 -12.20
C ASN A 90 -7.17 -19.39 -11.74
N LYS A 91 -7.11 -18.98 -10.45
CA LYS A 91 -8.02 -18.02 -9.84
C LYS A 91 -7.28 -16.97 -9.02
N ASP A 92 -5.95 -16.99 -9.03
CA ASP A 92 -5.17 -15.97 -8.35
C ASP A 92 -5.53 -14.60 -8.92
N ILE A 93 -5.81 -13.65 -8.03
CA ILE A 93 -6.17 -12.28 -8.43
C ILE A 93 -4.97 -11.60 -9.07
N VAL A 94 -3.76 -11.85 -8.55
CA VAL A 94 -2.49 -11.40 -9.13
C VAL A 94 -1.54 -12.57 -9.22
N TYR A 95 -0.86 -12.71 -10.33
CA TYR A 95 0.19 -13.73 -10.53
C TYR A 95 1.31 -13.19 -11.42
N THR A 96 2.50 -13.80 -11.35
CA THR A 96 3.60 -13.47 -12.25
C THR A 96 3.29 -14.02 -13.65
N ASN A 97 3.16 -13.13 -14.62
CA ASN A 97 2.87 -13.46 -16.01
C ASN A 97 4.13 -13.48 -16.91
N TYR A 98 5.12 -12.67 -16.57
CA TYR A 98 6.40 -12.63 -17.26
C TYR A 98 7.52 -12.64 -16.23
N GLU A 99 8.41 -13.61 -16.36
CA GLU A 99 9.60 -13.76 -15.54
C GLU A 99 10.80 -14.00 -16.45
N ASN A 100 11.85 -13.22 -16.24
CA ASN A 100 13.10 -13.43 -16.95
C ASN A 100 14.28 -13.02 -16.06
N THR A 101 15.14 -13.99 -15.75
CA THR A 101 16.42 -13.77 -15.08
C THR A 101 17.51 -14.27 -15.99
N ASP A 102 18.27 -13.35 -16.58
CA ASP A 102 19.32 -13.67 -17.53
C ASP A 102 20.52 -12.72 -17.39
N LYS A 103 21.67 -13.19 -17.78
CA LYS A 103 22.92 -12.43 -17.71
C LYS A 103 23.83 -12.76 -18.86
N SER A 104 24.20 -11.76 -19.63
CA SER A 104 25.25 -11.83 -20.63
C SER A 104 26.56 -11.28 -20.08
N ALA A 105 27.66 -11.98 -20.32
CA ALA A 105 28.92 -11.70 -19.64
C ALA A 105 29.44 -10.25 -19.73
N ASN A 106 29.07 -9.50 -20.78
CA ASN A 106 29.54 -8.13 -20.99
C ASN A 106 28.43 -7.17 -21.47
N ASN A 107 27.18 -7.60 -21.58
CA ASN A 107 26.14 -6.80 -22.22
C ASN A 107 24.98 -6.44 -21.31
N TYR A 108 24.49 -7.39 -20.51
CA TYR A 108 23.38 -7.10 -19.61
C TYR A 108 23.31 -8.05 -18.40
N GLU A 109 22.65 -7.56 -17.37
CA GLU A 109 22.13 -8.33 -16.25
C GLU A 109 20.67 -7.97 -16.06
N MET A 110 19.79 -8.96 -16.08
CA MET A 110 18.35 -8.76 -16.03
C MET A 110 17.70 -9.65 -14.97
N ASN A 111 16.81 -9.05 -14.18
CA ASN A 111 15.93 -9.76 -13.25
C ASN A 111 14.56 -9.07 -13.28
N VAL A 112 13.64 -9.62 -14.04
CA VAL A 112 12.34 -9.02 -14.32
C VAL A 112 11.22 -9.98 -13.94
N ASN A 113 10.35 -9.52 -13.04
CA ASN A 113 9.11 -10.17 -12.66
C ASN A 113 7.96 -9.21 -12.86
N LEU A 114 7.02 -9.55 -13.75
CA LEU A 114 5.88 -8.69 -14.05
C LEU A 114 4.58 -9.34 -13.62
N PRO A 115 3.70 -8.59 -12.94
CA PRO A 115 2.39 -9.08 -12.54
C PRO A 115 1.39 -9.12 -13.69
N TYR A 116 0.36 -9.91 -13.49
CA TYR A 116 -0.89 -9.84 -14.25
C TYR A 116 -2.05 -9.85 -13.26
N ILE A 117 -2.97 -8.90 -13.40
CA ILE A 117 -4.18 -8.82 -12.58
C ILE A 117 -5.30 -9.56 -13.32
N ASN A 118 -5.82 -10.63 -12.72
CA ASN A 118 -6.82 -11.53 -13.31
C ASN A 118 -8.24 -11.11 -12.92
N ILE A 119 -8.61 -9.88 -13.26
CA ILE A 119 -9.95 -9.32 -13.01
C ILE A 119 -10.54 -8.88 -14.36
N LYS A 120 -11.81 -9.25 -14.60
CA LYS A 120 -12.54 -8.83 -15.80
C LYS A 120 -13.08 -7.40 -15.64
N ASN A 121 -12.21 -6.44 -15.87
CA ASN A 121 -12.53 -5.02 -15.83
C ASN A 121 -11.66 -4.27 -16.85
N GLN A 122 -12.17 -3.21 -17.47
CA GLN A 122 -11.45 -2.50 -18.52
C GLN A 122 -10.21 -1.78 -18.00
N SER A 123 -10.29 -1.08 -16.86
CA SER A 123 -9.12 -0.39 -16.30
C SER A 123 -8.01 -1.36 -15.89
N VAL A 124 -8.38 -2.57 -15.43
CA VAL A 124 -7.41 -3.65 -15.15
C VAL A 124 -6.74 -4.14 -16.43
N GLN A 125 -7.50 -4.33 -17.52
CA GLN A 125 -6.95 -4.75 -18.81
C GLN A 125 -6.00 -3.70 -19.37
N ASP A 126 -6.39 -2.42 -19.29
CA ASP A 126 -5.57 -1.29 -19.74
C ASP A 126 -4.27 -1.20 -18.93
N TYR A 127 -4.35 -1.43 -17.61
CA TYR A 127 -3.19 -1.47 -16.75
C TYR A 127 -2.25 -2.65 -17.06
N ASN A 128 -2.78 -3.85 -17.26
CA ASN A 128 -2.00 -5.03 -17.67
C ASN A 128 -1.29 -4.80 -19.02
N GLU A 129 -1.95 -4.15 -19.98
CA GLU A 129 -1.36 -3.80 -21.27
C GLU A 129 -0.25 -2.75 -21.10
N ASN A 130 -0.45 -1.76 -20.22
CA ASN A 130 0.54 -0.74 -19.91
C ASN A 130 1.81 -1.36 -19.28
N ILE A 131 1.67 -2.30 -18.33
CA ILE A 131 2.81 -3.06 -17.78
C ILE A 131 3.61 -3.73 -18.89
N LYS A 132 2.93 -4.41 -19.79
CA LYS A 132 3.57 -5.09 -20.94
C LYS A 132 4.31 -4.09 -21.84
N ASN A 133 3.67 -2.99 -22.18
CA ASN A 133 4.23 -2.00 -23.12
C ASN A 133 5.42 -1.23 -22.52
N ILE A 134 5.46 -1.04 -21.20
CA ILE A 134 6.56 -0.32 -20.54
C ILE A 134 7.66 -1.31 -20.15
N PHE A 135 7.34 -2.29 -19.32
CA PHE A 135 8.37 -3.10 -18.67
C PHE A 135 8.79 -4.32 -19.47
N GLN A 136 7.83 -5.06 -20.06
CA GLN A 136 8.18 -6.23 -20.87
C GLN A 136 8.87 -5.81 -22.17
N ALA A 137 8.38 -4.78 -22.86
CA ALA A 137 9.03 -4.28 -24.07
C ALA A 137 10.47 -3.82 -23.79
N LYS A 138 10.72 -3.18 -22.62
CA LYS A 138 12.09 -2.83 -22.21
C LYS A 138 12.94 -4.06 -21.91
N ALA A 139 12.41 -5.08 -21.26
CA ALA A 139 13.13 -6.34 -21.03
C ALA A 139 13.54 -7.00 -22.36
N GLU A 140 12.62 -7.05 -23.34
CA GLU A 140 12.90 -7.59 -24.68
C GLU A 140 13.94 -6.77 -25.47
N GLU A 141 13.98 -5.44 -25.25
CA GLU A 141 15.03 -4.57 -25.78
C GLU A 141 16.38 -4.88 -25.15
N VAL A 142 16.43 -5.04 -23.80
CA VAL A 142 17.65 -5.38 -23.06
C VAL A 142 18.24 -6.70 -23.54
N LEU A 143 17.42 -7.73 -23.76
CA LEU A 143 17.87 -9.04 -24.28
C LEU A 143 18.55 -8.95 -25.66
N LYS A 144 18.23 -7.94 -26.44
CA LYS A 144 18.83 -7.70 -27.77
C LYS A 144 20.08 -6.82 -27.71
N SER A 145 20.46 -6.35 -26.50
CA SER A 145 21.59 -5.45 -26.33
C SER A 145 22.91 -6.18 -26.59
N THR A 146 23.70 -5.67 -27.51
CA THR A 146 24.99 -6.25 -27.91
C THR A 146 26.18 -5.36 -27.59
N ASN A 147 25.97 -4.08 -27.32
CA ASN A 147 27.04 -3.08 -27.22
C ASN A 147 26.95 -2.19 -25.98
N SER A 148 26.04 -2.47 -25.05
CA SER A 148 25.88 -1.67 -23.84
C SER A 148 25.80 -2.56 -22.61
N ASN A 149 26.39 -2.10 -21.49
CA ASN A 149 26.23 -2.75 -20.21
C ASN A 149 24.93 -2.26 -19.56
N VAL A 150 23.91 -3.13 -19.51
CA VAL A 150 22.59 -2.81 -18.99
C VAL A 150 22.30 -3.65 -17.75
N ILE A 151 21.91 -2.99 -16.66
CA ILE A 151 21.32 -3.66 -15.48
C ILE A 151 19.87 -3.25 -15.45
N TYR A 152 18.96 -4.23 -15.56
CA TYR A 152 17.53 -3.99 -15.55
C TYR A 152 16.82 -4.93 -14.58
N THR A 153 16.23 -4.36 -13.55
CA THR A 153 15.48 -5.08 -12.53
C THR A 153 14.05 -4.55 -12.47
N VAL A 154 13.09 -5.46 -12.46
CA VAL A 154 11.68 -5.13 -12.22
C VAL A 154 11.11 -6.12 -11.21
N LYS A 155 10.49 -5.60 -10.18
CA LYS A 155 9.86 -6.34 -9.10
C LYS A 155 8.48 -5.78 -8.86
N TYR A 156 7.60 -6.58 -8.27
CA TYR A 156 6.31 -6.09 -7.84
C TYR A 156 5.91 -6.70 -6.51
N GLU A 157 5.05 -5.99 -5.79
CA GLU A 157 4.32 -6.48 -4.63
C GLU A 157 2.84 -6.21 -4.82
N ALA A 158 1.99 -7.10 -4.30
CA ALA A 158 0.55 -6.92 -4.31
C ALA A 158 -0.03 -7.34 -2.97
N TYR A 159 -0.94 -6.50 -2.45
CA TYR A 159 -1.55 -6.68 -1.16
C TYR A 159 -3.07 -6.60 -1.31
N ILE A 160 -3.81 -7.37 -0.51
CA ILE A 160 -5.26 -7.26 -0.44
C ILE A 160 -5.64 -7.01 1.02
N GLU A 161 -6.08 -5.80 1.28
CA GLU A 161 -6.56 -5.36 2.60
C GLU A 161 -7.93 -4.70 2.44
N ASN A 162 -8.90 -5.02 3.28
CA ASN A 162 -10.27 -4.46 3.23
C ASN A 162 -10.93 -4.51 1.83
N ASN A 163 -10.78 -5.62 1.11
CA ASN A 163 -11.23 -5.78 -0.29
C ASN A 163 -10.58 -4.79 -1.28
N ILE A 164 -9.49 -4.16 -0.90
CA ILE A 164 -8.70 -3.31 -1.79
C ILE A 164 -7.45 -4.08 -2.20
N LEU A 165 -7.29 -4.28 -3.50
CA LEU A 165 -6.04 -4.70 -4.10
C LEU A 165 -5.16 -3.46 -4.26
N SER A 166 -3.98 -3.48 -3.66
CA SER A 166 -2.91 -2.50 -3.87
C SER A 166 -1.71 -3.20 -4.50
N LEU A 167 -1.32 -2.80 -5.68
CA LEU A 167 -0.18 -3.34 -6.42
C LEU A 167 0.84 -2.24 -6.63
N ILE A 168 2.11 -2.55 -6.44
CA ILE A 168 3.24 -1.67 -6.72
C ILE A 168 4.28 -2.39 -7.56
N ILE A 169 4.75 -1.75 -8.62
CA ILE A 169 5.87 -2.18 -9.47
C ILE A 169 7.02 -1.21 -9.25
N TYR A 170 8.20 -1.77 -9.01
CA TYR A 170 9.45 -1.04 -8.88
C TYR A 170 10.42 -1.52 -9.96
N SER A 171 10.86 -0.61 -10.81
CA SER A 171 11.85 -0.87 -11.86
C SER A 171 13.09 -0.03 -11.66
N ASP A 172 14.24 -0.65 -11.83
CA ASP A 172 15.54 -0.02 -11.78
C ASP A 172 16.30 -0.34 -13.09
N LEU A 173 16.71 0.70 -13.79
CA LEU A 173 17.46 0.63 -15.04
C LEU A 173 18.75 1.43 -14.93
N LYS A 174 19.89 0.77 -15.13
CA LYS A 174 21.18 1.40 -15.32
C LYS A 174 21.75 0.95 -16.66
N GLN A 175 22.13 1.90 -17.49
CA GLN A 175 22.72 1.64 -18.80
C GLN A 175 24.03 2.43 -18.95
N ASP A 176 25.15 1.74 -19.08
CA ASP A 176 26.49 2.32 -19.23
C ASP A 176 26.78 3.45 -18.22
N ALA A 177 27.19 4.62 -18.71
CA ALA A 177 27.44 5.82 -17.92
C ALA A 177 26.18 6.70 -17.70
N SER A 178 25.00 6.30 -18.24
CA SER A 178 23.76 7.07 -18.06
C SER A 178 23.33 7.14 -16.60
N ALA A 179 22.53 8.12 -16.26
CA ALA A 179 21.92 8.22 -14.94
C ALA A 179 21.02 6.99 -14.67
N GLN A 180 21.07 6.48 -13.44
CA GLN A 180 20.17 5.40 -13.02
C GLN A 180 18.72 5.88 -13.04
N ARG A 181 17.84 5.03 -13.56
CA ARG A 181 16.44 5.32 -13.75
C ARG A 181 15.59 4.40 -12.89
N ILE A 182 14.77 5.00 -12.02
CA ILE A 182 13.76 4.30 -11.24
C ILE A 182 12.39 4.66 -11.81
N ILE A 183 11.55 3.64 -12.03
CA ILE A 183 10.14 3.81 -12.39
C ILE A 183 9.33 3.08 -11.34
N ILE A 184 8.37 3.78 -10.76
CA ILE A 184 7.41 3.21 -9.83
C ILE A 184 6.03 3.38 -10.47
N GLN A 185 5.24 2.31 -10.45
CA GLN A 185 3.83 2.34 -10.85
C GLN A 185 3.01 1.60 -9.82
N THR A 186 1.87 2.16 -9.50
CA THR A 186 0.92 1.56 -8.56
C THR A 186 -0.44 1.37 -9.21
N PHE A 187 -1.24 0.45 -8.66
CA PHE A 187 -2.61 0.23 -9.07
C PHE A 187 -3.43 -0.17 -7.85
N ASN A 188 -4.51 0.56 -7.61
CA ASN A 188 -5.39 0.31 -6.48
C ASN A 188 -6.81 0.03 -6.98
N PHE A 189 -7.39 -1.07 -6.52
CA PHE A 189 -8.66 -1.54 -7.05
C PHE A 189 -9.55 -2.11 -5.95
N ASN A 190 -10.80 -1.67 -5.89
CA ASN A 190 -11.77 -2.20 -4.96
C ASN A 190 -12.45 -3.45 -5.56
N LEU A 191 -12.21 -4.60 -4.95
CA LEU A 191 -12.68 -5.90 -5.39
C LEU A 191 -14.20 -6.09 -5.24
N GLU A 192 -14.80 -5.36 -4.30
CA GLU A 192 -16.25 -5.41 -4.03
C GLU A 192 -17.03 -4.55 -5.03
N THR A 193 -16.61 -3.30 -5.20
CA THR A 193 -17.26 -2.36 -6.12
C THR A 193 -16.82 -2.51 -7.58
N ASN A 194 -15.77 -3.31 -7.82
CA ASN A 194 -15.17 -3.54 -9.12
C ASN A 194 -14.72 -2.24 -9.81
N LYS A 195 -14.02 -1.38 -9.05
CA LYS A 195 -13.55 -0.06 -9.51
C LYS A 195 -12.11 0.21 -9.13
N GLU A 196 -11.39 0.85 -10.04
CA GLU A 196 -10.12 1.50 -9.74
C GLU A 196 -10.32 2.63 -8.74
N LEU A 197 -9.36 2.80 -7.83
CA LEU A 197 -9.41 3.78 -6.75
C LEU A 197 -8.38 4.88 -6.97
N THR A 198 -8.80 6.12 -6.75
CA THR A 198 -7.94 7.29 -6.61
C THR A 198 -7.43 7.43 -5.18
N LEU A 199 -6.42 8.29 -4.96
CA LEU A 199 -5.97 8.62 -3.61
C LEU A 199 -7.11 9.25 -2.76
N GLU A 200 -7.97 10.07 -3.37
CA GLU A 200 -9.16 10.61 -2.69
C GLU A 200 -10.11 9.53 -2.23
N ASP A 201 -10.28 8.45 -3.02
CA ASP A 201 -11.13 7.32 -2.64
C ASP A 201 -10.52 6.55 -1.45
N ILE A 202 -9.21 6.31 -1.46
CA ILE A 202 -8.49 5.69 -0.32
C ILE A 202 -8.65 6.52 0.95
N ILE A 203 -8.45 7.84 0.87
CA ILE A 203 -8.62 8.76 2.00
C ILE A 203 -10.04 8.64 2.59
N LYS A 204 -11.07 8.58 1.74
CA LYS A 204 -12.47 8.43 2.17
C LYS A 204 -12.74 7.05 2.78
N ILE A 205 -12.25 5.97 2.16
CA ILE A 205 -12.46 4.59 2.63
C ILE A 205 -11.84 4.36 4.00
N TYR A 206 -10.64 4.92 4.22
CA TYR A 206 -9.93 4.79 5.50
C TYR A 206 -10.24 5.92 6.49
N GLU A 207 -11.21 6.80 6.18
CA GLU A 207 -11.64 7.93 7.03
C GLU A 207 -10.49 8.85 7.46
N LEU A 208 -9.49 9.03 6.57
CA LEU A 208 -8.37 9.92 6.84
C LEU A 208 -8.79 11.38 6.69
N ASP A 209 -8.20 12.27 7.49
CA ASP A 209 -8.37 13.70 7.32
C ASP A 209 -7.54 14.19 6.11
N GLU A 210 -8.22 14.58 5.04
CA GLU A 210 -7.61 15.04 3.78
C GLU A 210 -6.61 16.17 4.00
N LYS A 211 -6.95 17.12 4.91
CA LYS A 211 -6.04 18.22 5.23
C LYS A 211 -4.75 17.70 5.87
N THR A 212 -4.85 16.76 6.79
CA THR A 212 -3.68 16.15 7.44
C THR A 212 -2.80 15.43 6.42
N VAL A 213 -3.39 14.69 5.48
CA VAL A 213 -2.64 14.01 4.41
C VAL A 213 -1.94 15.03 3.52
N GLN A 214 -2.64 16.10 3.09
CA GLN A 214 -2.04 17.16 2.27
C GLN A 214 -0.91 17.89 3.02
N ASP A 215 -1.11 18.20 4.30
CA ASP A 215 -0.07 18.85 5.13
C ASP A 215 1.19 17.96 5.24
N LYS A 216 1.04 16.63 5.31
CA LYS A 216 2.17 15.69 5.31
C LYS A 216 2.92 15.70 3.97
N ILE A 217 2.19 15.68 2.85
CA ILE A 217 2.78 15.79 1.51
C ILE A 217 3.57 17.10 1.41
N ASP A 218 2.95 18.24 1.72
CA ASP A 218 3.57 19.56 1.61
C ASP A 218 4.82 19.67 2.50
N ASN A 219 4.83 19.07 3.70
CA ASN A 219 5.97 19.08 4.61
C ASN A 219 7.12 18.21 4.11
N GLU A 220 6.82 17.01 3.59
CA GLU A 220 7.82 16.13 3.01
C GLU A 220 8.52 16.80 1.84
N ILE A 221 7.76 17.33 0.87
CA ILE A 221 8.30 17.99 -0.31
C ILE A 221 9.16 19.21 0.05
N LYS A 222 8.73 20.03 1.04
CA LYS A 222 9.55 21.15 1.54
C LYS A 222 10.84 20.67 2.20
N THR A 223 10.79 19.56 2.94
CA THR A 223 11.96 19.00 3.61
C THR A 223 12.98 18.50 2.58
N GLU A 224 12.52 17.75 1.58
CA GLU A 224 13.38 17.22 0.52
C GLU A 224 13.91 18.33 -0.41
N GLU A 225 13.14 19.38 -0.70
CA GLU A 225 13.66 20.53 -1.43
C GLU A 225 14.76 21.25 -0.66
N LYS A 226 14.59 21.44 0.65
CA LYS A 226 15.64 22.05 1.48
C LYS A 226 16.92 21.21 1.47
N LYS A 227 16.82 19.88 1.58
CA LYS A 227 17.99 18.98 1.45
C LYS A 227 18.64 19.12 0.07
N ALA A 228 17.85 19.23 -0.99
CA ALA A 228 18.36 19.42 -2.34
C ALA A 228 19.09 20.76 -2.49
N GLU A 229 18.56 21.86 -1.92
CA GLU A 229 19.24 23.16 -1.90
C GLU A 229 20.59 23.09 -1.17
N ASP A 230 20.65 22.42 -0.01
CA ASP A 230 21.88 22.24 0.76
C ASP A 230 22.93 21.42 -0.05
N LEU A 231 22.50 20.34 -0.72
CA LEU A 231 23.37 19.55 -1.57
C LEU A 231 23.89 20.33 -2.79
N LYS A 232 23.04 21.15 -3.41
CA LYS A 232 23.45 22.05 -4.50
C LYS A 232 24.46 23.08 -4.05
N ALA A 233 24.32 23.65 -2.85
CA ALA A 233 25.29 24.56 -2.28
C ALA A 233 26.66 23.91 -2.08
N LEU A 234 26.70 22.58 -1.90
CA LEU A 234 27.94 21.79 -1.85
C LEU A 234 28.44 21.34 -3.23
N GLY A 235 27.76 21.72 -4.33
CA GLY A 235 28.18 21.40 -5.70
C GLY A 235 27.60 20.10 -6.27
N TYR A 236 26.65 19.44 -5.58
CA TYR A 236 26.00 18.23 -6.10
C TYR A 236 24.93 18.59 -7.12
N ASN A 237 24.76 17.71 -8.10
CA ASN A 237 23.71 17.84 -9.12
C ASN A 237 22.51 16.95 -8.72
N VAL A 238 21.49 17.55 -8.17
CA VAL A 238 20.28 16.90 -7.64
C VAL A 238 19.01 17.54 -8.17
N PHE A 239 17.89 16.85 -8.08
CA PHE A 239 16.59 17.37 -8.45
C PHE A 239 16.19 18.55 -7.58
N THR A 240 15.52 19.55 -8.22
CA THR A 240 14.80 20.62 -7.53
C THR A 240 13.32 20.31 -7.57
N ARG A 241 12.67 20.46 -6.45
CA ARG A 241 11.23 20.27 -6.31
C ARG A 241 10.53 21.64 -6.36
N ASP A 242 9.60 21.81 -7.27
CA ASP A 242 8.70 22.96 -7.22
C ASP A 242 7.61 22.70 -6.17
N THR A 243 7.85 23.18 -4.94
CA THR A 243 6.93 22.97 -3.81
C THR A 243 5.52 23.55 -4.01
N LYS A 244 5.30 24.30 -5.09
CA LYS A 244 3.99 24.85 -5.47
C LYS A 244 3.34 24.09 -6.63
N SER A 245 4.00 23.05 -7.14
CA SER A 245 3.47 22.28 -8.25
C SER A 245 2.17 21.58 -7.88
N ASP A 246 1.21 21.59 -8.79
CA ASP A 246 -0.05 20.89 -8.63
C ASP A 246 0.11 19.35 -8.56
N MET A 247 1.25 18.80 -8.98
CA MET A 247 1.52 17.37 -8.88
C MET A 247 1.51 16.86 -7.43
N TYR A 248 1.75 17.74 -6.44
CA TYR A 248 1.73 17.41 -5.02
C TYR A 248 0.34 17.54 -4.37
N LYS A 249 -0.70 17.81 -5.14
CA LYS A 249 -2.08 17.81 -4.65
C LYS A 249 -2.64 16.40 -4.65
N ILE A 250 -3.39 16.05 -3.61
CA ILE A 250 -4.02 14.73 -3.44
C ILE A 250 -4.71 14.27 -4.72
N LYS A 251 -5.50 15.14 -5.36
CA LYS A 251 -6.23 14.83 -6.60
C LYS A 251 -5.35 14.49 -7.81
N ASN A 252 -4.06 14.82 -7.76
CA ASN A 252 -3.10 14.61 -8.84
C ASN A 252 -2.03 13.57 -8.47
N ALA A 253 -2.05 13.02 -7.27
CA ALA A 253 -1.14 11.96 -6.87
C ALA A 253 -1.49 10.68 -7.63
N THR A 254 -0.53 10.14 -8.38
CA THR A 254 -0.71 8.95 -9.23
C THR A 254 -0.20 7.68 -8.57
N GLU A 255 0.89 7.78 -7.80
CA GLU A 255 1.54 6.62 -7.22
C GLU A 255 1.29 6.54 -5.71
N PHE A 256 0.47 5.59 -5.30
CA PHE A 256 0.16 5.32 -3.90
C PHE A 256 -0.30 3.87 -3.73
N PHE A 257 -0.10 3.31 -2.53
CA PHE A 257 -0.60 1.97 -2.19
C PHE A 257 -0.82 1.84 -0.69
N VAL A 258 -1.62 0.85 -0.31
CA VAL A 258 -1.89 0.53 1.09
C VAL A 258 -1.27 -0.82 1.44
N HIS A 259 -0.55 -0.88 2.56
CA HIS A 259 0.02 -2.10 3.09
C HIS A 259 0.19 -2.03 4.61
N ASN A 260 -0.26 -3.07 5.33
CA ASN A 260 -0.18 -3.15 6.80
C ASN A 260 -0.72 -1.91 7.50
N ASN A 261 -1.90 -1.46 7.08
CA ASN A 261 -2.54 -0.24 7.61
C ASN A 261 -1.68 1.03 7.45
N ASN A 262 -0.84 1.08 6.45
CA ASN A 262 -0.10 2.27 6.07
C ASN A 262 -0.49 2.67 4.65
N LEU A 263 -0.74 3.95 4.44
CA LEU A 263 -0.84 4.54 3.11
C LEU A 263 0.52 5.14 2.75
N TYR A 264 1.07 4.68 1.64
CA TYR A 264 2.29 5.22 1.04
C TYR A 264 1.92 6.05 -0.18
N ILE A 265 2.38 7.29 -0.24
CA ILE A 265 2.25 8.17 -1.41
C ILE A 265 3.66 8.44 -1.91
N ILE A 266 3.89 8.27 -3.21
CA ILE A 266 5.23 8.25 -3.78
C ILE A 266 5.32 9.26 -4.90
N TYR A 267 6.37 10.06 -4.88
CA TYR A 267 6.76 10.95 -5.98
C TYR A 267 8.11 10.50 -6.49
N ALA A 268 8.16 10.09 -7.76
CA ALA A 268 9.40 9.66 -8.41
C ALA A 268 9.87 10.70 -9.43
N TYR A 269 11.15 11.01 -9.41
CA TYR A 269 11.78 11.99 -10.28
C TYR A 269 12.92 11.33 -11.05
N GLY A 270 13.14 11.78 -12.26
CA GLY A 270 14.27 11.32 -13.04
C GLY A 270 14.30 11.95 -14.43
N ASN A 271 15.49 12.13 -14.98
CA ASN A 271 15.70 12.50 -16.37
C ASN A 271 17.03 11.90 -16.87
N ASP A 272 17.41 12.18 -18.11
CA ASP A 272 18.60 11.60 -18.73
C ASP A 272 19.94 12.06 -18.10
N LYS A 273 19.91 13.10 -17.27
CA LYS A 273 21.09 13.73 -16.68
C LYS A 273 21.24 13.47 -15.17
N LEU A 274 20.12 13.26 -14.49
CA LEU A 274 20.09 13.09 -13.03
C LEU A 274 19.62 11.69 -12.68
N THR A 275 20.33 11.05 -11.76
CA THR A 275 19.86 9.82 -11.13
C THR A 275 18.48 10.02 -10.54
N SER A 276 17.60 9.05 -10.75
CA SER A 276 16.24 9.12 -10.21
C SER A 276 16.25 9.19 -8.69
N GLU A 277 15.40 10.05 -8.18
CA GLU A 277 15.11 10.23 -6.76
C GLU A 277 13.65 9.93 -6.50
N ARG A 278 13.29 9.68 -5.25
CA ARG A 278 11.90 9.51 -4.83
C ARG A 278 11.67 10.13 -3.47
N ASP A 279 10.49 10.73 -3.31
CA ASP A 279 9.99 11.16 -2.02
C ASP A 279 8.84 10.25 -1.61
N ILE A 280 8.81 9.82 -0.35
CA ILE A 280 7.83 8.87 0.17
C ILE A 280 7.14 9.50 1.37
N VAL A 281 5.83 9.67 1.26
CA VAL A 281 4.98 10.11 2.36
C VAL A 281 4.27 8.89 2.93
N VAL A 282 4.30 8.73 4.25
CA VAL A 282 3.60 7.65 4.95
C VAL A 282 2.56 8.25 5.89
N THR A 283 1.38 7.64 5.93
CA THR A 283 0.32 8.07 6.85
C THR A 283 -0.44 6.89 7.45
#